data_173cdc8de156c49d9f4a799c9efb3b22
#
_entry.id   173cdc8de156c49d9f4a799c9efb3b22
#
_cell.length_a   1.000
_cell.length_b   1.000
_cell.length_c   1.000
_cell.angle_alpha   90.00
_cell.angle_beta   90.00
_cell.angle_gamma   90.00
#
_symmetry.space_group_name_H-M   'P 1'
#
loop_
_entity.id
_entity.type
_entity.pdbx_description
1 polymer ?
#
loop_
_entity_poly.entity_id
_entity_poly.type
_entity_poly.pdbx_seq_one_letter_code
_entity_poly.pdbx_strand_id
1 'polypeptide(L)'
;MLEKPSLAILIDYPDFNLRLAQKHRRKGVPVLYYISPQVWAWRKRRVHFIRKWVTKMLVVFPFEVPFYQKYGVGVDFVGHPLLDHVRPQMDRSEAERCFGLDPQKKTIGLLPGSRKNEVHYLLGPMVEAALKIYKENSQTQFLLPVASTLSLDELHPFLKGVPFPIRCVPEKFYDVLHVCDVVVCCSGTATLETALFGKPMVILYKLNWLSYLLGRVFIRNVQFFGMPNIILEKKSVPELLQSQVTGEILPKKF
;
A
#
# COMPACT_ATOMS: atom_id res chain seq x y z
N MET A 1 33.01 -16.41 0.41
CA MET A 1 32.55 -16.64 -0.98
C MET A 1 33.61 -17.50 -1.65
N LEU A 2 33.29 -18.72 -1.91
CA LEU A 2 34.13 -19.68 -2.61
C LEU A 2 34.20 -19.36 -4.12
N GLU A 3 33.16 -18.76 -4.67
CA GLU A 3 33.06 -18.30 -6.06
C GLU A 3 32.76 -16.81 -6.16
N LYS A 4 33.34 -16.16 -7.17
CA LYS A 4 33.08 -14.75 -7.47
C LYS A 4 31.97 -14.67 -8.52
N PRO A 5 30.74 -14.21 -8.17
CA PRO A 5 29.68 -14.08 -9.15
C PRO A 5 30.02 -13.00 -10.17
N SER A 6 29.55 -13.18 -11.42
CA SER A 6 29.71 -12.20 -12.49
C SER A 6 28.84 -10.96 -12.30
N LEU A 7 27.70 -11.10 -11.59
CA LEU A 7 26.72 -10.05 -11.31
C LEU A 7 26.01 -10.36 -9.99
N ALA A 8 25.73 -9.33 -9.19
CA ALA A 8 24.84 -9.43 -8.04
C ALA A 8 23.53 -8.67 -8.34
N ILE A 9 22.40 -9.35 -8.29
CA ILE A 9 21.06 -8.76 -8.40
C ILE A 9 20.48 -8.66 -7.00
N LEU A 10 20.20 -7.44 -6.55
CA LEU A 10 19.65 -7.14 -5.22
C LEU A 10 18.24 -6.57 -5.38
N ILE A 11 17.27 -7.13 -4.67
CA ILE A 11 15.86 -6.78 -4.82
C ILE A 11 15.36 -6.16 -3.52
N ASP A 12 14.88 -4.90 -3.58
CA ASP A 12 14.30 -4.16 -2.44
C ASP A 12 15.14 -4.26 -1.14
N TYR A 13 14.53 -4.31 0.04
CA TYR A 13 15.12 -4.49 1.37
C TYR A 13 16.40 -3.68 1.63
N PRO A 14 16.32 -2.35 1.61
CA PRO A 14 17.47 -1.45 1.44
C PRO A 14 18.49 -1.49 2.58
N ASP A 15 18.09 -1.70 3.83
CA ASP A 15 19.02 -1.64 4.95
C ASP A 15 20.02 -2.83 4.96
N PHE A 16 19.63 -3.96 4.39
CA PHE A 16 20.51 -5.10 4.18
C PHE A 16 21.21 -5.03 2.81
N ASN A 17 20.42 -4.87 1.74
CA ASN A 17 20.91 -4.99 0.37
C ASN A 17 21.91 -3.88 -0.01
N LEU A 18 21.79 -2.66 0.49
CA LEU A 18 22.79 -1.63 0.25
C LEU A 18 24.14 -1.98 0.90
N ARG A 19 24.16 -2.58 2.09
CA ARG A 19 25.40 -3.08 2.70
C ARG A 19 26.00 -4.23 1.89
N LEU A 20 25.15 -5.10 1.35
CA LEU A 20 25.57 -6.20 0.48
C LEU A 20 26.13 -5.68 -0.85
N ALA A 21 25.51 -4.64 -1.45
CA ALA A 21 26.01 -3.95 -2.63
C ALA A 21 27.45 -3.45 -2.43
N GLN A 22 27.71 -2.80 -1.30
CA GLN A 22 29.06 -2.36 -0.95
C GLN A 22 30.07 -3.51 -0.91
N LYS A 23 29.71 -4.65 -0.29
CA LYS A 23 30.57 -5.83 -0.19
C LYS A 23 30.89 -6.41 -1.57
N HIS A 24 29.90 -6.53 -2.45
CA HIS A 24 30.08 -7.03 -3.81
C HIS A 24 30.97 -6.10 -4.64
N ARG A 25 30.68 -4.79 -4.62
CA ARG A 25 31.46 -3.80 -5.38
C ARG A 25 32.90 -3.71 -4.93
N ARG A 26 33.20 -3.84 -3.64
CA ARG A 26 34.60 -3.92 -3.14
C ARG A 26 35.36 -5.12 -3.67
N LYS A 27 34.67 -6.20 -4.05
CA LYS A 27 35.24 -7.39 -4.70
C LYS A 27 35.23 -7.32 -6.23
N GLY A 28 34.88 -6.14 -6.80
CA GLY A 28 34.80 -5.94 -8.24
C GLY A 28 33.60 -6.60 -8.92
N VAL A 29 32.59 -7.03 -8.16
CA VAL A 29 31.33 -7.59 -8.70
C VAL A 29 30.37 -6.45 -9.00
N PRO A 30 29.85 -6.31 -10.23
CA PRO A 30 28.82 -5.34 -10.55
C PRO A 30 27.52 -5.64 -9.80
N VAL A 31 26.75 -4.58 -9.49
CA VAL A 31 25.52 -4.67 -8.73
C VAL A 31 24.37 -4.05 -9.51
N LEU A 32 23.36 -4.85 -9.81
CA LEU A 32 22.06 -4.43 -10.30
C LEU A 32 21.12 -4.36 -9.11
N TYR A 33 20.44 -3.22 -8.92
CA TYR A 33 19.50 -3.05 -7.82
C TYR A 33 18.10 -2.85 -8.37
N TYR A 34 17.18 -3.76 -8.06
CA TYR A 34 15.79 -3.75 -8.51
C TYR A 34 14.85 -3.34 -7.38
N ILE A 35 13.88 -2.52 -7.67
CA ILE A 35 12.95 -1.86 -6.73
C ILE A 35 13.71 -0.91 -5.80
N SER A 36 13.81 0.32 -6.23
CA SER A 36 14.51 1.40 -5.55
C SER A 36 13.98 1.65 -4.14
N PRO A 37 14.85 1.86 -3.15
CA PRO A 37 14.39 2.40 -1.88
C PRO A 37 13.83 3.81 -2.06
N GLN A 38 12.81 4.16 -1.29
CA GLN A 38 12.12 5.47 -1.37
C GLN A 38 13.00 6.63 -0.84
N VAL A 39 14.25 6.72 -1.31
CA VAL A 39 15.19 7.78 -0.89
C VAL A 39 14.79 9.16 -1.37
N TRP A 40 13.94 9.26 -2.38
CA TRP A 40 13.34 10.48 -2.88
C TRP A 40 12.38 11.12 -1.86
N ALA A 41 11.67 10.30 -1.07
CA ALA A 41 10.74 10.75 -0.02
C ALA A 41 11.48 11.11 1.27
N TRP A 42 12.42 10.27 1.70
CA TRP A 42 13.14 10.42 2.96
C TRP A 42 14.57 9.88 2.83
N ARG A 43 15.49 10.35 3.66
CA ARG A 43 16.93 9.95 3.61
C ARG A 43 17.60 10.19 2.26
N LYS A 44 17.34 11.32 1.60
CA LYS A 44 17.93 11.69 0.29
C LYS A 44 19.46 11.51 0.22
N ARG A 45 20.17 11.68 1.35
CA ARG A 45 21.62 11.48 1.41
C ARG A 45 22.08 10.05 1.04
N ARG A 46 21.18 9.05 1.16
CA ARG A 46 21.50 7.66 0.74
C ARG A 46 21.78 7.53 -0.77
N VAL A 47 21.33 8.48 -1.58
CA VAL A 47 21.60 8.46 -3.03
C VAL A 47 23.10 8.48 -3.33
N HIS A 48 23.92 9.17 -2.52
CA HIS A 48 25.38 9.19 -2.69
C HIS A 48 26.00 7.82 -2.40
N PHE A 49 25.46 7.08 -1.45
CA PHE A 49 25.87 5.70 -1.19
C PHE A 49 25.48 4.79 -2.36
N ILE A 50 24.27 4.94 -2.88
CA ILE A 50 23.76 4.19 -4.05
C ILE A 50 24.67 4.47 -5.26
N ARG A 51 24.94 5.73 -5.57
CA ARG A 51 25.85 6.14 -6.66
C ARG A 51 27.21 5.43 -6.60
N LYS A 52 27.75 5.26 -5.39
CA LYS A 52 29.08 4.66 -5.19
C LYS A 52 29.07 3.13 -5.35
N TRP A 53 28.00 2.46 -4.91
CA TRP A 53 28.01 1.02 -4.72
C TRP A 53 27.01 0.23 -5.57
N VAL A 54 26.13 0.91 -6.30
CA VAL A 54 25.19 0.28 -7.24
C VAL A 54 25.66 0.63 -8.66
N THR A 55 25.79 -0.39 -9.51
CA THR A 55 26.20 -0.20 -10.91
C THR A 55 25.04 0.35 -11.73
N LYS A 56 23.86 -0.24 -11.54
CA LYS A 56 22.64 0.15 -12.23
C LYS A 56 21.43 -0.02 -11.31
N MET A 57 20.57 0.98 -11.27
CA MET A 57 19.29 0.96 -10.55
C MET A 57 18.17 0.66 -11.55
N LEU A 58 17.32 -0.32 -11.25
CA LEU A 58 16.10 -0.60 -11.99
C LEU A 58 14.92 -0.11 -11.15
N VAL A 59 14.29 0.97 -11.60
CA VAL A 59 13.21 1.64 -10.87
C VAL A 59 11.85 1.23 -11.42
N VAL A 60 10.85 1.23 -10.53
CA VAL A 60 9.48 0.80 -10.83
C VAL A 60 8.50 1.96 -10.98
N PHE A 61 8.95 3.20 -10.71
CA PHE A 61 8.16 4.41 -10.92
C PHE A 61 8.87 5.38 -11.85
N PRO A 62 8.16 5.98 -12.83
CA PRO A 62 8.77 6.88 -13.82
C PRO A 62 9.47 8.09 -13.20
N PHE A 63 8.90 8.68 -12.14
CA PHE A 63 9.45 9.86 -11.46
C PHE A 63 10.79 9.60 -10.75
N GLU A 64 11.15 8.35 -10.52
CA GLU A 64 12.44 7.99 -9.92
C GLU A 64 13.61 8.19 -10.90
N VAL A 65 13.35 8.10 -12.21
CA VAL A 65 14.40 8.26 -13.24
C VAL A 65 15.08 9.62 -13.15
N PRO A 66 14.37 10.76 -13.27
CA PRO A 66 15.00 12.08 -13.18
C PRO A 66 15.65 12.31 -11.81
N PHE A 67 15.09 11.74 -10.74
CA PHE A 67 15.71 11.82 -9.42
C PHE A 67 17.10 11.18 -9.42
N TYR A 68 17.26 9.94 -9.87
CA TYR A 68 18.54 9.24 -9.86
C TYR A 68 19.53 9.84 -10.87
N GLN A 69 19.07 10.25 -12.05
CA GLN A 69 19.90 10.90 -13.06
C GLN A 69 20.54 12.18 -12.53
N LYS A 70 19.80 13.01 -11.79
CA LYS A 70 20.30 14.23 -11.14
C LYS A 70 21.51 13.98 -10.24
N TYR A 71 21.61 12.79 -9.65
CA TYR A 71 22.72 12.40 -8.78
C TYR A 71 23.79 11.55 -9.49
N GLY A 72 23.70 11.37 -10.81
CA GLY A 72 24.64 10.59 -11.60
C GLY A 72 24.63 9.09 -11.30
N VAL A 73 23.46 8.55 -10.96
CA VAL A 73 23.23 7.10 -10.81
C VAL A 73 22.73 6.55 -12.14
N GLY A 74 23.35 5.47 -12.63
CA GLY A 74 22.83 4.72 -13.79
C GLY A 74 21.45 4.13 -13.44
N VAL A 75 20.40 4.49 -14.17
CA VAL A 75 19.02 4.12 -13.86
C VAL A 75 18.23 3.81 -15.13
N ASP A 76 17.41 2.75 -15.07
CA ASP A 76 16.38 2.46 -16.07
C ASP A 76 15.01 2.26 -15.39
N PHE A 77 13.97 2.74 -16.03
CA PHE A 77 12.59 2.42 -15.66
C PHE A 77 12.18 1.10 -16.33
N VAL A 78 11.73 0.13 -15.54
CA VAL A 78 11.39 -1.23 -15.99
C VAL A 78 9.92 -1.59 -15.79
N GLY A 79 9.11 -0.65 -15.30
CA GLY A 79 7.71 -0.91 -14.94
C GLY A 79 7.56 -1.53 -13.55
N HIS A 80 6.34 -1.50 -13.04
CA HIS A 80 6.03 -2.05 -11.72
C HIS A 80 5.57 -3.50 -11.83
N PRO A 81 6.15 -4.46 -11.06
CA PRO A 81 5.81 -5.89 -11.16
C PRO A 81 4.34 -6.20 -10.83
N LEU A 82 3.66 -5.34 -10.09
CA LEU A 82 2.23 -5.49 -9.83
C LEU A 82 1.38 -5.49 -11.11
N LEU A 83 1.83 -4.83 -12.19
CA LEU A 83 1.09 -4.81 -13.45
C LEU A 83 0.85 -6.21 -14.04
N ASP A 84 1.76 -7.15 -13.76
CA ASP A 84 1.67 -8.52 -14.24
C ASP A 84 0.79 -9.42 -13.34
N HIS A 85 0.59 -9.01 -12.07
CA HIS A 85 -0.03 -9.85 -11.04
C HIS A 85 -1.41 -9.37 -10.59
N VAL A 86 -1.69 -8.08 -10.69
CA VAL A 86 -2.96 -7.49 -10.24
C VAL A 86 -4.09 -7.84 -11.19
N ARG A 87 -4.72 -8.99 -10.96
CA ARG A 87 -5.87 -9.49 -11.69
C ARG A 87 -6.76 -10.35 -10.80
N PRO A 88 -8.09 -10.32 -10.97
CA PRO A 88 -8.97 -11.22 -10.25
C PRO A 88 -8.76 -12.67 -10.71
N GLN A 89 -9.07 -13.62 -9.84
CA GLN A 89 -9.07 -15.05 -10.16
C GLN A 89 -10.46 -15.55 -10.53
N MET A 90 -11.51 -14.84 -10.12
CA MET A 90 -12.91 -15.12 -10.38
C MET A 90 -13.54 -14.01 -11.23
N ASP A 91 -14.53 -14.35 -12.03
CA ASP A 91 -15.40 -13.32 -12.60
C ASP A 91 -16.25 -12.66 -11.50
N ARG A 92 -16.86 -11.49 -11.79
CA ARG A 92 -17.60 -10.72 -10.80
C ARG A 92 -18.76 -11.51 -10.20
N SER A 93 -19.51 -12.23 -11.01
CA SER A 93 -20.69 -12.99 -10.57
C SER A 93 -20.32 -14.20 -9.71
N GLU A 94 -19.20 -14.85 -10.02
CA GLU A 94 -18.63 -15.93 -9.23
C GLU A 94 -18.14 -15.43 -7.87
N ALA A 95 -17.42 -14.31 -7.85
CA ALA A 95 -16.93 -13.71 -6.61
C ALA A 95 -18.08 -13.21 -5.72
N GLU A 96 -19.11 -12.59 -6.30
CA GLU A 96 -20.33 -12.17 -5.57
C GLU A 96 -21.02 -13.36 -4.91
N ARG A 97 -21.20 -14.48 -5.62
CA ARG A 97 -21.74 -15.73 -5.06
C ARG A 97 -20.83 -16.31 -3.96
N CYS A 98 -19.53 -16.37 -4.23
CA CYS A 98 -18.55 -16.91 -3.29
C CYS A 98 -18.54 -16.12 -1.96
N PHE A 99 -18.67 -14.80 -2.03
CA PHE A 99 -18.69 -13.94 -0.85
C PHE A 99 -20.10 -13.71 -0.28
N GLY A 100 -21.14 -14.31 -0.87
CA GLY A 100 -22.52 -14.17 -0.43
C GLY A 100 -23.05 -12.74 -0.55
N LEU A 101 -22.61 -12.02 -1.60
CA LEU A 101 -23.04 -10.64 -1.85
C LEU A 101 -24.37 -10.59 -2.61
N ASP A 102 -25.12 -9.53 -2.35
CA ASP A 102 -26.29 -9.17 -3.14
C ASP A 102 -25.84 -8.27 -4.30
N PRO A 103 -25.99 -8.69 -5.57
CA PRO A 103 -25.57 -7.90 -6.74
C PRO A 103 -26.29 -6.54 -6.88
N GLN A 104 -27.42 -6.35 -6.20
CA GLN A 104 -28.17 -5.09 -6.23
C GLN A 104 -27.65 -4.07 -5.22
N LYS A 105 -26.82 -4.50 -4.26
CA LYS A 105 -26.24 -3.63 -3.23
C LYS A 105 -24.89 -3.09 -3.60
N LYS A 106 -24.59 -1.89 -3.12
CA LYS A 106 -23.24 -1.32 -3.23
C LYS A 106 -22.27 -2.00 -2.29
N THR A 107 -21.13 -2.44 -2.81
CA THR A 107 -20.11 -3.14 -2.04
C THR A 107 -18.95 -2.21 -1.70
N ILE A 108 -18.69 -2.05 -0.40
CA ILE A 108 -17.61 -1.22 0.14
C ILE A 108 -16.52 -2.12 0.72
N GLY A 109 -15.30 -1.98 0.21
CA GLY A 109 -14.12 -2.66 0.73
C GLY A 109 -13.49 -1.92 1.91
N LEU A 110 -13.27 -2.60 3.02
CA LEU A 110 -12.58 -2.08 4.20
C LEU A 110 -11.20 -2.74 4.28
N LEU A 111 -10.14 -2.01 3.92
CA LEU A 111 -8.77 -2.51 3.84
C LEU A 111 -7.91 -1.87 4.93
N PRO A 112 -7.95 -2.37 6.17
CA PRO A 112 -7.26 -1.76 7.31
C PRO A 112 -5.73 -1.94 7.27
N GLY A 113 -5.23 -2.75 6.35
CA GLY A 113 -3.82 -3.09 6.21
C GLY A 113 -3.51 -4.54 6.57
N SER A 114 -2.24 -4.92 6.47
CA SER A 114 -1.75 -6.28 6.72
C SER A 114 -0.99 -6.43 8.04
N ARG A 115 -0.79 -5.35 8.79
CA ARG A 115 -0.05 -5.37 10.06
C ARG A 115 -0.99 -5.13 11.23
N LYS A 116 -0.76 -5.81 12.36
CA LYS A 116 -1.56 -5.66 13.59
C LYS A 116 -1.74 -4.19 14.01
N ASN A 117 -0.68 -3.40 13.95
CA ASN A 117 -0.74 -1.97 14.30
C ASN A 117 -1.64 -1.17 13.35
N GLU A 118 -1.63 -1.48 12.04
CA GLU A 118 -2.51 -0.82 11.05
C GLU A 118 -3.97 -1.13 11.38
N VAL A 119 -4.30 -2.41 11.57
CA VAL A 119 -5.64 -2.87 11.97
C VAL A 119 -6.10 -2.19 13.26
N HIS A 120 -5.23 -2.18 14.28
CA HIS A 120 -5.55 -1.56 15.57
C HIS A 120 -5.95 -0.08 15.47
N TYR A 121 -5.28 0.68 14.62
CA TYR A 121 -5.57 2.12 14.46
C TYR A 121 -6.69 2.44 13.47
N LEU A 122 -6.93 1.58 12.49
CA LEU A 122 -7.78 1.91 11.35
C LEU A 122 -9.12 1.17 11.33
N LEU A 123 -9.18 -0.08 11.81
CA LEU A 123 -10.38 -0.89 11.68
C LEU A 123 -11.56 -0.32 12.49
N GLY A 124 -11.33 0.16 13.72
CA GLY A 124 -12.38 0.80 14.52
C GLY A 124 -13.05 1.98 13.79
N PRO A 125 -12.31 3.01 13.39
CA PRO A 125 -12.84 4.11 12.59
C PRO A 125 -13.52 3.68 11.27
N MET A 126 -13.02 2.63 10.60
CA MET A 126 -13.65 2.09 9.40
C MET A 126 -15.03 1.46 9.71
N VAL A 127 -15.13 0.70 10.79
CA VAL A 127 -16.39 0.08 11.24
C VAL A 127 -17.40 1.14 11.69
N GLU A 128 -16.97 2.18 12.40
CA GLU A 128 -17.82 3.31 12.77
C GLU A 128 -18.35 4.04 11.53
N ALA A 129 -17.52 4.24 10.51
CA ALA A 129 -17.93 4.82 9.24
C ALA A 129 -18.92 3.92 8.50
N ALA A 130 -18.65 2.61 8.45
CA ALA A 130 -19.53 1.63 7.85
C ALA A 130 -20.92 1.62 8.52
N LEU A 131 -20.98 1.76 9.86
CA LEU A 131 -22.22 1.87 10.61
C LEU A 131 -23.04 3.11 10.20
N LYS A 132 -22.40 4.25 10.01
CA LYS A 132 -23.07 5.47 9.57
C LYS A 132 -23.60 5.33 8.14
N ILE A 133 -22.75 4.84 7.23
CA ILE A 133 -23.13 4.60 5.83
C ILE A 133 -24.35 3.64 5.78
N TYR A 134 -24.31 2.55 6.55
CA TYR A 134 -25.41 1.58 6.57
C TYR A 134 -26.71 2.16 7.13
N LYS A 135 -26.63 3.04 8.14
CA LYS A 135 -27.82 3.74 8.67
C LYS A 135 -28.44 4.70 7.65
N GLU A 136 -27.61 5.36 6.84
CA GLU A 136 -28.08 6.28 5.80
C GLU A 136 -28.59 5.52 4.57
N ASN A 137 -27.95 4.40 4.22
CA ASN A 137 -28.32 3.55 3.09
C ASN A 137 -28.07 2.08 3.39
N SER A 138 -29.13 1.35 3.77
CA SER A 138 -29.08 -0.09 4.03
C SER A 138 -28.86 -0.95 2.78
N GLN A 139 -28.86 -0.35 1.58
CA GLN A 139 -28.48 -1.01 0.32
C GLN A 139 -26.96 -1.04 0.13
N THR A 140 -26.20 -0.99 1.20
CA THR A 140 -24.75 -1.16 1.23
C THR A 140 -24.36 -2.48 1.91
N GLN A 141 -23.26 -3.04 1.49
CA GLN A 141 -22.64 -4.23 2.08
C GLN A 141 -21.13 -4.06 2.17
N PHE A 142 -20.48 -4.80 3.06
CA PHE A 142 -19.09 -4.56 3.41
C PHE A 142 -18.26 -5.83 3.30
N LEU A 143 -17.08 -5.70 2.67
CA LEU A 143 -16.06 -6.74 2.60
C LEU A 143 -14.78 -6.28 3.33
N LEU A 144 -14.17 -7.19 4.04
CA LEU A 144 -12.91 -6.99 4.74
C LEU A 144 -11.94 -8.11 4.32
N PRO A 145 -11.03 -7.86 3.37
CA PRO A 145 -10.01 -8.85 3.04
C PRO A 145 -9.06 -9.02 4.22
N VAL A 146 -8.79 -10.27 4.57
CA VAL A 146 -7.92 -10.64 5.69
C VAL A 146 -6.59 -11.10 5.14
N ALA A 147 -5.53 -10.37 5.46
CA ALA A 147 -4.17 -10.75 5.08
C ALA A 147 -3.72 -12.02 5.82
N SER A 148 -2.90 -12.84 5.20
CA SER A 148 -2.36 -14.09 5.79
C SER A 148 -1.56 -13.89 7.09
N THR A 149 -1.14 -12.65 7.35
CA THR A 149 -0.42 -12.24 8.57
C THR A 149 -1.34 -11.95 9.76
N LEU A 150 -2.67 -12.00 9.56
CA LEU A 150 -3.70 -11.68 10.55
C LEU A 150 -4.61 -12.90 10.78
N SER A 151 -5.13 -13.02 12.00
CA SER A 151 -6.16 -14.00 12.35
C SER A 151 -7.54 -13.33 12.46
N LEU A 152 -8.61 -14.10 12.28
CA LEU A 152 -9.98 -13.61 12.50
C LEU A 152 -10.21 -13.18 13.95
N ASP A 153 -9.57 -13.82 14.92
CA ASP A 153 -9.66 -13.48 16.34
C ASP A 153 -9.14 -12.06 16.63
N GLU A 154 -8.15 -11.60 15.87
CA GLU A 154 -7.63 -10.23 16.00
C GLU A 154 -8.60 -9.17 15.48
N LEU A 155 -9.48 -9.55 14.56
CA LEU A 155 -10.50 -8.66 13.99
C LEU A 155 -11.80 -8.68 14.79
N HIS A 156 -12.12 -9.81 15.44
CA HIS A 156 -13.38 -10.01 16.17
C HIS A 156 -13.74 -8.91 17.17
N PRO A 157 -12.82 -8.35 17.99
CA PRO A 157 -13.15 -7.28 18.93
C PRO A 157 -13.74 -6.02 18.26
N PHE A 158 -13.35 -5.74 17.01
CA PHE A 158 -13.85 -4.58 16.25
C PHE A 158 -15.19 -4.84 15.57
N LEU A 159 -15.51 -6.11 15.32
CA LEU A 159 -16.69 -6.53 14.57
C LEU A 159 -17.86 -6.96 15.48
N LYS A 160 -17.57 -7.21 16.77
CA LYS A 160 -18.56 -7.64 17.75
C LYS A 160 -19.63 -6.56 17.95
N GLY A 161 -20.90 -6.96 17.83
CA GLY A 161 -22.04 -6.06 18.04
C GLY A 161 -22.39 -5.12 16.88
N VAL A 162 -21.73 -5.26 15.73
CA VAL A 162 -22.09 -4.56 14.50
C VAL A 162 -23.44 -5.12 13.99
N PRO A 163 -24.48 -4.27 13.76
CA PRO A 163 -25.84 -4.74 13.44
C PRO A 163 -26.04 -5.16 11.97
N PHE A 164 -24.97 -5.25 11.18
CA PHE A 164 -24.98 -5.70 9.79
C PHE A 164 -23.74 -6.55 9.50
N PRO A 165 -23.77 -7.41 8.49
CA PRO A 165 -22.63 -8.28 8.19
C PRO A 165 -21.48 -7.50 7.55
N ILE A 166 -20.28 -7.59 8.14
CA ILE A 166 -19.01 -7.30 7.49
C ILE A 166 -18.37 -8.65 7.18
N ARG A 167 -18.28 -8.99 5.91
CA ARG A 167 -17.77 -10.30 5.48
C ARG A 167 -16.25 -10.28 5.42
N CYS A 168 -15.62 -11.05 6.31
CA CYS A 168 -14.18 -11.27 6.30
C CYS A 168 -13.82 -12.29 5.22
N VAL A 169 -12.92 -11.92 4.31
CA VAL A 169 -12.52 -12.76 3.18
C VAL A 169 -11.01 -12.98 3.24
N PRO A 170 -10.55 -14.19 3.64
CA PRO A 170 -9.12 -14.52 3.62
C PRO A 170 -8.61 -14.79 2.20
N GLU A 171 -7.35 -14.47 1.93
CA GLU A 171 -6.55 -14.89 0.77
C GLU A 171 -7.07 -14.54 -0.64
N LYS A 172 -8.17 -13.81 -0.76
CA LYS A 172 -8.80 -13.43 -2.04
C LYS A 172 -8.82 -11.92 -2.27
N PHE A 173 -7.69 -11.27 -2.02
CA PHE A 173 -7.58 -9.81 -2.02
C PHE A 173 -8.01 -9.17 -3.35
N TYR A 174 -7.57 -9.72 -4.48
CA TYR A 174 -7.90 -9.17 -5.81
C TYR A 174 -9.34 -9.42 -6.21
N ASP A 175 -9.92 -10.55 -5.80
CA ASP A 175 -11.33 -10.83 -6.04
C ASP A 175 -12.23 -9.90 -5.20
N VAL A 176 -11.82 -9.58 -3.96
CA VAL A 176 -12.48 -8.56 -3.15
C VAL A 176 -12.42 -7.20 -3.83
N LEU A 177 -11.25 -6.76 -4.31
CA LEU A 177 -11.14 -5.50 -5.05
C LEU A 177 -12.02 -5.51 -6.31
N HIS A 178 -12.09 -6.64 -7.00
CA HIS A 178 -12.88 -6.77 -8.24
C HIS A 178 -14.37 -6.48 -8.03
N VAL A 179 -14.96 -6.95 -6.93
CA VAL A 179 -16.39 -6.78 -6.64
C VAL A 179 -16.72 -5.48 -5.89
N CYS A 180 -15.74 -4.81 -5.28
CA CYS A 180 -15.97 -3.54 -4.61
C CYS A 180 -16.34 -2.43 -5.60
N ASP A 181 -17.29 -1.56 -5.20
CA ASP A 181 -17.60 -0.32 -5.90
C ASP A 181 -16.75 0.84 -5.39
N VAL A 182 -16.43 0.84 -4.09
CA VAL A 182 -15.60 1.85 -3.40
C VAL A 182 -14.73 1.16 -2.35
N VAL A 183 -13.56 1.70 -2.08
CA VAL A 183 -12.61 1.11 -1.13
C VAL A 183 -12.12 2.13 -0.11
N VAL A 184 -12.12 1.75 1.16
CA VAL A 184 -11.40 2.46 2.23
C VAL A 184 -10.09 1.72 2.48
N CYS A 185 -8.98 2.35 2.20
CA CYS A 185 -7.68 1.67 2.11
C CYS A 185 -6.64 2.29 3.06
N CYS A 186 -5.95 1.45 3.82
CA CYS A 186 -4.72 1.86 4.50
C CYS A 186 -3.66 2.29 3.49
N SER A 187 -2.93 3.36 3.79
CA SER A 187 -1.78 3.78 2.97
C SER A 187 -0.72 2.68 2.92
N GLY A 188 -0.32 2.31 1.72
CA GLY A 188 0.65 1.24 1.44
C GLY A 188 0.50 0.73 0.01
N THR A 189 1.06 -0.44 -0.28
CA THR A 189 0.99 -1.10 -1.59
C THR A 189 -0.45 -1.33 -2.05
N ALA A 190 -1.36 -1.64 -1.12
CA ALA A 190 -2.78 -1.84 -1.41
C ALA A 190 -3.44 -0.63 -2.11
N THR A 191 -2.95 0.60 -1.90
CA THR A 191 -3.46 1.78 -2.61
C THR A 191 -3.12 1.76 -4.10
N LEU A 192 -1.94 1.24 -4.45
CA LEU A 192 -1.56 1.06 -5.85
C LEU A 192 -2.36 -0.07 -6.50
N GLU A 193 -2.51 -1.20 -5.82
CA GLU A 193 -3.31 -2.33 -6.28
C GLU A 193 -4.77 -1.92 -6.50
N THR A 194 -5.36 -1.16 -5.56
CA THR A 194 -6.72 -0.61 -5.69
C THR A 194 -6.84 0.34 -6.90
N ALA A 195 -5.82 1.18 -7.14
CA ALA A 195 -5.79 2.08 -8.28
C ALA A 195 -5.70 1.33 -9.61
N LEU A 196 -4.93 0.23 -9.67
CA LEU A 196 -4.81 -0.62 -10.85
C LEU A 196 -6.14 -1.32 -11.20
N PHE A 197 -6.98 -1.60 -10.19
CA PHE A 197 -8.36 -2.05 -10.41
C PHE A 197 -9.32 -0.92 -10.82
N GLY A 198 -8.86 0.32 -10.92
CA GLY A 198 -9.70 1.48 -11.26
C GLY A 198 -10.77 1.79 -10.21
N LYS A 199 -10.57 1.35 -8.96
CA LYS A 199 -11.59 1.53 -7.92
C LYS A 199 -11.47 2.90 -7.25
N PRO A 200 -12.58 3.65 -7.12
CA PRO A 200 -12.64 4.82 -6.24
C PRO A 200 -12.22 4.44 -4.82
N MET A 201 -11.40 5.29 -4.18
CA MET A 201 -10.92 4.96 -2.84
C MET A 201 -10.77 6.20 -1.96
N VAL A 202 -10.78 5.97 -0.64
CA VAL A 202 -10.33 6.92 0.37
C VAL A 202 -9.13 6.30 1.09
N ILE A 203 -8.01 7.02 1.14
CA ILE A 203 -6.77 6.52 1.75
C ILE A 203 -6.68 7.00 3.18
N LEU A 204 -6.41 6.07 4.09
CA LEU A 204 -6.24 6.35 5.51
C LEU A 204 -4.78 6.14 5.93
N TYR A 205 -4.28 7.06 6.72
CA TYR A 205 -2.96 6.93 7.34
C TYR A 205 -3.01 7.36 8.80
N LYS A 206 -2.78 6.41 9.71
CA LYS A 206 -2.77 6.65 11.15
C LYS A 206 -1.65 5.86 11.81
N LEU A 207 -0.82 6.53 12.54
CA LEU A 207 0.28 5.98 13.33
C LEU A 207 0.09 6.34 14.80
N ASN A 208 0.82 5.65 15.67
CA ASN A 208 1.05 6.13 17.02
C ASN A 208 1.52 7.59 16.97
N TRP A 209 0.98 8.44 17.84
CA TRP A 209 1.22 9.89 17.82
C TRP A 209 2.72 10.24 17.94
N LEU A 210 3.49 9.48 18.74
CA LEU A 210 4.92 9.68 18.89
C LEU A 210 5.68 9.37 17.58
N SER A 211 5.35 8.26 16.92
CA SER A 211 5.91 7.91 15.62
C SER A 211 5.55 8.92 14.54
N TYR A 212 4.32 9.47 14.59
CA TYR A 212 3.88 10.52 13.70
C TYR A 212 4.65 11.83 13.92
N LEU A 213 4.82 12.24 15.18
CA LEU A 213 5.55 13.46 15.52
C LEU A 213 7.02 13.37 15.06
N LEU A 214 7.67 12.23 15.33
CA LEU A 214 9.02 11.96 14.85
C LEU A 214 9.06 11.95 13.31
N GLY A 215 8.13 11.24 12.67
CA GLY A 215 8.03 11.19 11.21
C GLY A 215 7.86 12.57 10.60
N ARG A 216 7.04 13.44 11.19
CA ARG A 216 6.80 14.81 10.72
C ARG A 216 8.07 15.70 10.74
N VAL A 217 8.97 15.46 11.69
CA VAL A 217 10.27 16.15 11.75
C VAL A 217 11.18 15.69 10.60
N PHE A 218 11.16 14.41 10.26
CA PHE A 218 12.04 13.83 9.23
C PHE A 218 11.46 13.90 7.80
N ILE A 219 10.12 13.98 7.66
CA ILE A 219 9.40 13.92 6.37
C ILE A 219 8.72 15.28 6.11
N ARG A 220 9.51 16.36 6.11
CA ARG A 220 8.99 17.73 5.93
C ARG A 220 8.44 18.04 4.53
N ASN A 221 8.78 17.25 3.50
CA ASN A 221 8.49 17.56 2.10
C ASN A 221 7.57 16.53 1.41
N VAL A 222 6.92 15.63 2.15
CA VAL A 222 5.97 14.68 1.55
C VAL A 222 4.59 15.32 1.53
N GLN A 223 4.09 15.59 0.34
CA GLN A 223 2.76 16.18 0.13
C GLN A 223 1.67 15.11 0.13
N PHE A 224 1.99 13.88 -0.26
CA PHE A 224 1.05 12.78 -0.43
C PHE A 224 1.53 11.52 0.28
N PHE A 225 0.60 10.74 0.80
CA PHE A 225 0.88 9.48 1.52
C PHE A 225 0.41 8.24 0.75
N GLY A 226 -0.52 8.40 -0.17
CA GLY A 226 -1.01 7.32 -1.03
C GLY A 226 -0.25 7.24 -2.35
N MET A 227 0.09 6.03 -2.77
CA MET A 227 0.84 5.81 -4.01
C MET A 227 0.21 6.45 -5.25
N PRO A 228 -1.13 6.42 -5.46
CA PRO A 228 -1.73 7.09 -6.61
C PRO A 228 -1.45 8.59 -6.66
N ASN A 229 -1.56 9.30 -5.53
CA ASN A 229 -1.29 10.73 -5.47
C ASN A 229 0.20 11.06 -5.66
N ILE A 230 1.09 10.20 -5.12
CA ILE A 230 2.55 10.31 -5.28
C ILE A 230 2.93 10.15 -6.76
N ILE A 231 2.41 9.10 -7.42
CA ILE A 231 2.74 8.81 -8.84
C ILE A 231 2.21 9.90 -9.77
N LEU A 232 1.01 10.41 -9.48
CA LEU A 232 0.36 11.45 -10.29
C LEU A 232 0.82 12.87 -9.93
N GLU A 233 1.61 13.02 -8.86
CA GLU A 233 2.07 14.30 -8.31
C GLU A 233 0.93 15.30 -8.05
N LYS A 234 -0.29 14.78 -7.82
CA LYS A 234 -1.50 15.57 -7.55
C LYS A 234 -2.45 14.83 -6.61
N LYS A 235 -3.32 15.59 -5.94
CA LYS A 235 -4.37 15.05 -5.08
C LYS A 235 -5.54 14.51 -5.91
N SER A 236 -5.39 13.31 -6.44
CA SER A 236 -6.43 12.62 -7.23
C SER A 236 -7.38 11.80 -6.37
N VAL A 237 -6.91 11.36 -5.20
CA VAL A 237 -7.64 10.51 -4.26
C VAL A 237 -7.66 11.19 -2.89
N PRO A 238 -8.79 11.21 -2.17
CA PRO A 238 -8.84 11.73 -0.80
C PRO A 238 -7.91 10.97 0.14
N GLU A 239 -7.15 11.70 0.97
CA GLU A 239 -6.32 11.16 2.03
C GLU A 239 -6.77 11.75 3.37
N LEU A 240 -7.03 10.88 4.35
CA LEU A 240 -7.32 11.24 5.73
C LEU A 240 -6.15 10.83 6.62
N LEU A 241 -5.63 11.79 7.37
CA LEU A 241 -4.42 11.62 8.17
C LEU A 241 -4.73 11.79 9.66
N GLN A 242 -4.22 10.89 10.48
CA GLN A 242 -4.20 10.99 11.96
C GLN A 242 -5.58 11.33 12.56
N SER A 243 -5.79 12.56 13.05
CA SER A 243 -7.02 13.01 13.68
C SER A 243 -8.23 13.08 12.72
N GLN A 244 -7.98 13.11 11.41
CA GLN A 244 -9.04 13.07 10.41
C GLN A 244 -9.62 11.65 10.21
N VAL A 245 -8.91 10.62 10.68
CA VAL A 245 -9.35 9.22 10.58
C VAL A 245 -10.36 8.95 11.68
N THR A 246 -11.62 9.29 11.41
CA THR A 246 -12.76 9.11 12.31
C THR A 246 -13.96 8.58 11.56
N GLY A 247 -14.86 7.87 12.25
CA GLY A 247 -16.14 7.43 11.71
C GLY A 247 -17.10 8.57 11.30
N GLU A 248 -16.76 9.84 11.60
CA GLU A 248 -17.53 11.01 11.20
C GLU A 248 -17.07 11.66 9.91
N ILE A 249 -15.76 11.72 9.70
CA ILE A 249 -15.18 12.40 8.54
C ILE A 249 -15.15 11.47 7.34
N LEU A 250 -14.88 10.20 7.57
CA LEU A 250 -14.71 9.19 6.52
C LEU A 250 -15.95 9.07 5.60
N PRO A 251 -17.21 8.96 6.08
CA PRO A 251 -18.36 8.85 5.19
C PRO A 251 -18.56 10.04 4.25
N LYS A 252 -18.14 11.23 4.65
CA LYS A 252 -18.25 12.47 3.85
C LYS A 252 -17.29 12.51 2.63
N LYS A 253 -16.52 11.46 2.41
CA LYS A 253 -15.54 11.37 1.32
C LYS A 253 -15.94 10.38 0.22
N PHE A 254 -17.11 9.73 0.40
CA PHE A 254 -17.75 8.87 -0.59
C PHE A 254 -18.66 9.64 -1.55
#